data_2d9392854a347978c7d6e74330a19bcf
#
_entry.id   2d9392854a347978c7d6e74330a19bcf
#
_cell.length_a   1.000
_cell.length_b   1.000
_cell.length_c   1.000
_cell.angle_alpha   90.00
_cell.angle_beta   90.00
_cell.angle_gamma   90.00
#
_symmetry.space_group_name_H-M   'P 1'
#
loop_
_entity.id
_entity.type
_entity.pdbx_description
1 polymer ?
#
loop_
_entity_poly.entity_id
_entity_poly.type
_entity_poly.pdbx_seq_one_letter_code
_entity_poly.pdbx_strand_id
1 'polypeptide(L)'
;MISLALTGCSLPRNDAGVLLHDFGPGARQIRPGDRAEVLPPLELAPVQASAALGGTALLYRLMYADAQQPQAYAHSRWSMPPALLVDQRLRERLGLRRAVLHPGAVALPRSASAAAVAITEPALLKLQVDLEEFSQLFDTPDSSSALVRLRATVLVRRVTGDALLAQRSFIAQQTAPTADASGGVQALAATTDQAITELQAWLAQLPDH
;
A
#
# COMPACT_ATOMS: atom_id res chain seq x y z
N MET A 1 -39.46 -5.85 59.61
CA MET A 1 -39.16 -5.38 58.23
C MET A 1 -37.68 -5.44 58.08
N ILE A 2 -37.18 -6.44 57.28
CA ILE A 2 -35.76 -6.64 57.03
C ILE A 2 -35.52 -6.14 55.61
N SER A 3 -34.77 -5.01 55.44
CA SER A 3 -34.34 -4.49 54.14
C SER A 3 -33.10 -5.25 53.64
N LEU A 4 -33.25 -5.98 52.55
CA LEU A 4 -32.17 -6.64 51.86
C LEU A 4 -31.51 -5.64 50.89
N ALA A 5 -30.28 -5.20 51.18
CA ALA A 5 -29.49 -4.36 50.30
C ALA A 5 -28.80 -5.28 49.27
N LEU A 6 -29.21 -5.22 48.00
CA LEU A 6 -28.47 -5.84 46.89
C LEU A 6 -27.28 -4.94 46.53
N THR A 7 -26.07 -5.34 46.93
CA THR A 7 -24.82 -4.77 46.42
C THR A 7 -24.52 -5.39 45.05
N GLY A 8 -24.84 -4.66 43.98
CA GLY A 8 -24.43 -5.01 42.60
C GLY A 8 -22.92 -4.82 42.43
N CYS A 9 -22.17 -5.90 42.30
CA CYS A 9 -20.78 -5.86 41.84
C CYS A 9 -20.75 -5.44 40.38
N SER A 10 -20.36 -4.20 40.06
CA SER A 10 -19.96 -3.76 38.75
C SER A 10 -18.55 -4.31 38.48
N LEU A 11 -18.46 -5.39 37.69
CA LEU A 11 -17.19 -5.83 37.12
C LEU A 11 -16.60 -4.69 36.27
N PRO A 12 -15.30 -4.35 36.44
CA PRO A 12 -14.65 -3.38 35.59
C PRO A 12 -14.72 -3.92 34.17
N ARG A 13 -15.44 -3.21 33.29
CA ARG A 13 -15.37 -3.42 31.85
C ARG A 13 -13.95 -3.02 31.44
N ASN A 14 -13.12 -4.00 31.15
CA ASN A 14 -11.82 -3.76 30.52
C ASN A 14 -12.14 -3.36 29.06
N ASP A 15 -12.39 -2.08 28.82
CA ASP A 15 -12.44 -1.52 27.48
C ASP A 15 -11.02 -1.58 26.93
N ALA A 16 -10.63 -2.75 26.43
CA ALA A 16 -9.44 -2.89 25.63
C ALA A 16 -9.61 -1.96 24.44
N GLY A 17 -8.94 -0.81 24.47
CA GLY A 17 -9.01 0.20 23.43
C GLY A 17 -8.65 -0.43 22.07
N VAL A 18 -9.17 0.16 20.99
CA VAL A 18 -8.82 -0.27 19.62
C VAL A 18 -7.34 0.00 19.37
N LEU A 19 -6.59 -1.03 19.01
CA LEU A 19 -5.18 -0.93 18.59
C LEU A 19 -5.12 -0.41 17.17
N LEU A 20 -4.36 0.68 16.95
CA LEU A 20 -4.10 1.23 15.64
C LEU A 20 -2.76 0.74 15.12
N HIS A 21 -2.74 0.31 13.87
CA HIS A 21 -1.57 -0.23 13.19
C HIS A 21 -1.25 0.58 11.93
N ASP A 22 0.03 0.63 11.57
CA ASP A 22 0.53 1.15 10.29
C ASP A 22 1.68 0.25 9.78
N PHE A 23 2.35 0.66 8.70
CA PHE A 23 3.51 -0.07 8.15
C PHE A 23 4.83 0.25 8.86
N GLY A 24 4.77 0.96 9.98
CA GLY A 24 5.94 1.44 10.68
C GLY A 24 6.65 2.59 9.94
N PRO A 25 7.75 3.11 10.52
CA PRO A 25 8.41 4.34 10.03
C PRO A 25 9.18 4.18 8.71
N GLY A 26 9.10 3.02 8.05
CA GLY A 26 9.82 2.76 6.81
C GLY A 26 11.35 2.74 6.97
N ALA A 27 12.08 3.16 5.94
CA ALA A 27 13.54 3.22 5.97
C ALA A 27 14.03 4.38 6.86
N ARG A 28 14.62 4.06 8.00
CA ARG A 28 15.12 5.07 8.98
C ARG A 28 16.32 5.86 8.48
N GLN A 29 17.07 5.33 7.50
CA GLN A 29 18.26 5.98 6.95
C GLN A 29 18.42 5.61 5.48
N ILE A 30 18.63 6.61 4.65
CA ILE A 30 19.10 6.43 3.27
C ILE A 30 20.63 6.41 3.34
N ARG A 31 21.25 5.27 3.06
CA ARG A 31 22.71 5.18 3.00
C ARG A 31 23.19 5.85 1.71
N PRO A 32 24.37 6.53 1.74
CA PRO A 32 24.92 7.19 0.53
C PRO A 32 25.09 6.26 -0.68
N GLY A 33 25.26 4.95 -0.48
CA GLY A 33 25.36 3.95 -1.53
C GLY A 33 24.01 3.45 -2.08
N ASP A 34 22.88 3.74 -1.40
CA ASP A 34 21.54 3.34 -1.84
C ASP A 34 20.99 4.22 -2.97
N ARG A 35 21.68 5.32 -3.29
CA ARG A 35 21.42 6.14 -4.48
C ARG A 35 22.00 5.45 -5.73
N ALA A 36 21.42 4.31 -6.06
CA ALA A 36 21.59 3.75 -7.40
C ALA A 36 21.12 4.79 -8.43
N GLU A 37 21.52 4.60 -9.68
CA GLU A 37 21.19 5.40 -10.86
C GLU A 37 19.87 6.18 -10.76
N VAL A 38 19.95 7.50 -10.94
CA VAL A 38 18.78 8.39 -10.87
C VAL A 38 17.91 8.14 -12.09
N LEU A 39 16.76 7.50 -11.87
CA LEU A 39 15.78 7.23 -12.91
C LEU A 39 14.97 8.49 -13.26
N PRO A 40 14.40 8.56 -14.48
CA PRO A 40 13.52 9.65 -14.88
C PRO A 40 12.35 9.87 -13.89
N PRO A 41 11.86 11.12 -13.76
CA PRO A 41 10.70 11.42 -12.91
C PRO A 41 9.47 10.58 -13.30
N LEU A 42 8.63 10.29 -12.32
CA LEU A 42 7.39 9.55 -12.51
C LEU A 42 6.25 10.30 -11.81
N GLU A 43 5.12 10.50 -12.50
CA GLU A 43 3.89 10.93 -11.86
C GLU A 43 3.19 9.73 -11.22
N LEU A 44 2.93 9.78 -9.91
CA LEU A 44 2.17 8.75 -9.21
C LEU A 44 0.78 9.30 -8.86
N ALA A 45 -0.25 8.72 -9.47
CA ALA A 45 -1.64 8.98 -9.08
C ALA A 45 -1.90 8.39 -7.67
N PRO A 46 -2.84 8.95 -6.90
CA PRO A 46 -3.25 8.36 -5.63
C PRO A 46 -3.68 6.89 -5.83
N VAL A 47 -3.24 6.01 -4.94
CA VAL A 47 -3.62 4.59 -4.98
C VAL A 47 -5.12 4.47 -4.76
N GLN A 48 -5.79 3.77 -5.66
CA GLN A 48 -7.22 3.50 -5.57
C GLN A 48 -7.47 2.13 -4.93
N ALA A 49 -8.63 1.96 -4.31
CA ALA A 49 -9.08 0.68 -3.80
C ALA A 49 -10.59 0.54 -3.98
N SER A 50 -11.08 -0.70 -3.97
CA SER A 50 -12.51 -0.97 -3.94
C SER A 50 -13.15 -0.42 -2.66
N ALA A 51 -14.46 -0.18 -2.67
CA ALA A 51 -15.21 0.28 -1.50
C ALA A 51 -15.04 -0.66 -0.28
N ALA A 52 -14.83 -1.96 -0.52
CA ALA A 52 -14.59 -2.94 0.54
C ALA A 52 -13.27 -2.69 1.33
N LEU A 53 -12.30 -2.03 0.70
CA LEU A 53 -11.00 -1.65 1.29
C LEU A 53 -10.94 -0.15 1.65
N GLY A 54 -12.05 0.57 1.51
CA GLY A 54 -12.10 2.04 1.73
C GLY A 54 -12.07 2.45 3.20
N GLY A 55 -12.29 1.53 4.14
CA GLY A 55 -12.26 1.78 5.57
C GLY A 55 -10.91 1.43 6.21
N THR A 56 -10.84 1.57 7.54
CA THR A 56 -9.66 1.23 8.34
C THR A 56 -9.71 -0.17 8.95
N ALA A 57 -10.67 -1.02 8.56
CA ALA A 57 -10.79 -2.37 9.09
C ALA A 57 -9.56 -3.21 8.74
N LEU A 58 -9.00 -3.90 9.74
CA LEU A 58 -8.04 -4.96 9.52
C LEU A 58 -8.83 -6.21 9.14
N LEU A 59 -8.74 -6.62 7.86
CA LEU A 59 -9.55 -7.69 7.29
C LEU A 59 -8.82 -9.03 7.32
N TYR A 60 -9.59 -10.09 7.57
CA TYR A 60 -9.13 -11.47 7.45
C TYR A 60 -10.19 -12.38 6.83
N ARG A 61 -9.79 -13.56 6.35
CA ARG A 61 -10.65 -14.62 5.82
C ARG A 61 -10.31 -15.96 6.45
N LEU A 62 -11.32 -16.74 6.80
CA LEU A 62 -11.17 -18.11 7.29
C LEU A 62 -11.29 -19.06 6.09
N MET A 63 -10.16 -19.38 5.46
CA MET A 63 -10.11 -20.20 4.24
C MET A 63 -10.67 -21.61 4.49
N TYR A 64 -10.55 -22.11 5.72
CA TYR A 64 -11.05 -23.43 6.14
C TYR A 64 -12.57 -23.43 6.46
N ALA A 65 -13.21 -22.26 6.57
CA ALA A 65 -14.64 -22.14 6.89
C ALA A 65 -15.41 -21.49 5.73
N ASP A 66 -15.15 -20.20 5.44
CA ASP A 66 -15.78 -19.47 4.35
C ASP A 66 -14.79 -18.43 3.77
N ALA A 67 -14.14 -18.79 2.68
CA ALA A 67 -13.16 -17.96 1.98
C ALA A 67 -13.80 -16.70 1.35
N GLN A 68 -15.10 -16.71 1.07
CA GLN A 68 -15.82 -15.62 0.44
C GLN A 68 -16.22 -14.54 1.44
N GLN A 69 -16.26 -14.86 2.75
CA GLN A 69 -16.69 -13.92 3.78
C GLN A 69 -15.47 -13.17 4.39
N PRO A 70 -15.22 -11.91 4.03
CA PRO A 70 -14.25 -11.09 4.74
C PRO A 70 -14.78 -10.75 6.12
N GLN A 71 -13.92 -10.85 7.13
CA GLN A 71 -14.20 -10.49 8.51
C GLN A 71 -13.27 -9.37 8.95
N ALA A 72 -13.66 -8.61 9.97
CA ALA A 72 -12.86 -7.55 10.54
C ALA A 72 -12.47 -7.90 11.99
N TYR A 73 -11.23 -7.62 12.36
CA TYR A 73 -10.82 -7.69 13.76
C TYR A 73 -11.58 -6.68 14.61
N ALA A 74 -12.07 -7.12 15.76
CA ALA A 74 -12.87 -6.28 16.66
C ALA A 74 -12.05 -5.16 17.32
N HIS A 75 -10.80 -5.47 17.71
CA HIS A 75 -9.94 -4.60 18.52
C HIS A 75 -8.67 -4.14 17.81
N SER A 76 -8.56 -4.34 16.48
CA SER A 76 -7.42 -3.92 15.69
C SER A 76 -7.87 -3.26 14.39
N ARG A 77 -7.27 -2.13 14.06
CA ARG A 77 -7.57 -1.35 12.85
C ARG A 77 -6.30 -0.74 12.27
N TRP A 78 -6.34 -0.41 11.01
CA TRP A 78 -5.35 0.45 10.39
C TRP A 78 -5.51 1.89 10.88
N SER A 79 -4.41 2.64 10.98
CA SER A 79 -4.40 4.08 11.33
C SER A 79 -5.04 4.95 10.24
N MET A 80 -5.01 4.46 8.98
CA MET A 80 -5.64 5.04 7.81
C MET A 80 -6.06 3.93 6.83
N PRO A 81 -6.92 4.20 5.83
CA PRO A 81 -7.29 3.21 4.82
C PRO A 81 -6.07 2.55 4.17
N PRO A 82 -6.09 1.23 3.88
CA PRO A 82 -4.96 0.50 3.29
C PRO A 82 -4.39 1.14 2.02
N ALA A 83 -5.24 1.70 1.15
CA ALA A 83 -4.79 2.40 -0.06
C ALA A 83 -3.84 3.57 0.25
N LEU A 84 -4.07 4.31 1.33
CA LEU A 84 -3.20 5.42 1.75
C LEU A 84 -1.88 4.91 2.34
N LEU A 85 -1.91 3.80 3.08
CA LEU A 85 -0.69 3.15 3.59
C LEU A 85 0.19 2.66 2.42
N VAL A 86 -0.43 2.03 1.42
CA VAL A 86 0.25 1.56 0.20
C VAL A 86 0.77 2.75 -0.60
N ASP A 87 0.00 3.83 -0.78
CA ASP A 87 0.43 5.05 -1.49
C ASP A 87 1.67 5.67 -0.83
N GLN A 88 1.64 5.82 0.49
CA GLN A 88 2.77 6.35 1.25
C GLN A 88 4.02 5.47 1.08
N ARG A 89 3.88 4.15 1.23
CA ARG A 89 4.98 3.19 1.08
C ARG A 89 5.53 3.18 -0.35
N LEU A 90 4.66 3.26 -1.35
CA LEU A 90 5.04 3.30 -2.76
C LEU A 90 5.83 4.58 -3.08
N ARG A 91 5.37 5.76 -2.61
CA ARG A 91 6.10 7.03 -2.75
C ARG A 91 7.47 6.98 -2.09
N GLU A 92 7.56 6.44 -0.88
CA GLU A 92 8.84 6.27 -0.18
C GLU A 92 9.80 5.42 -1.00
N ARG A 93 9.36 4.24 -1.45
CA ARG A 93 10.22 3.28 -2.16
C ARG A 93 10.64 3.79 -3.54
N LEU A 94 9.72 4.35 -4.32
CA LEU A 94 10.04 4.95 -5.63
C LEU A 94 10.95 6.18 -5.47
N GLY A 95 10.72 6.99 -4.43
CA GLY A 95 11.47 8.21 -4.14
C GLY A 95 12.96 7.98 -3.83
N LEU A 96 13.37 6.75 -3.50
CA LEU A 96 14.78 6.41 -3.33
C LEU A 96 15.60 6.52 -4.64
N ARG A 97 14.98 6.35 -5.80
CA ARG A 97 15.66 6.29 -7.10
C ARG A 97 15.18 7.32 -8.13
N ARG A 98 14.04 7.97 -7.92
CA ARG A 98 13.48 8.95 -8.85
C ARG A 98 12.62 9.99 -8.15
N ALA A 99 12.41 11.14 -8.77
CA ALA A 99 11.42 12.09 -8.32
C ALA A 99 10.02 11.53 -8.57
N VAL A 100 9.18 11.50 -7.51
CA VAL A 100 7.78 11.07 -7.58
C VAL A 100 6.89 12.31 -7.54
N LEU A 101 6.26 12.62 -8.67
CA LEU A 101 5.44 13.80 -8.84
C LEU A 101 3.99 13.50 -8.45
N HIS A 102 3.30 14.51 -7.93
CA HIS A 102 1.84 14.46 -7.77
C HIS A 102 1.14 14.73 -9.10
N PRO A 103 -0.10 14.25 -9.30
CA PRO A 103 -0.88 14.58 -10.48
C PRO A 103 -0.97 16.09 -10.72
N GLY A 104 -0.70 16.49 -11.95
CA GLY A 104 -0.72 17.91 -12.32
C GLY A 104 0.54 18.70 -11.95
N ALA A 105 1.52 18.11 -11.27
CA ALA A 105 2.80 18.76 -11.08
C ALA A 105 3.52 18.90 -12.43
N VAL A 106 3.96 20.13 -12.75
CA VAL A 106 4.78 20.38 -13.94
C VAL A 106 6.23 20.31 -13.50
N ALA A 107 6.98 19.35 -14.06
CA ALA A 107 8.43 19.33 -13.91
C ALA A 107 8.99 20.44 -14.82
N LEU A 108 9.23 21.62 -14.25
CA LEU A 108 9.93 22.68 -14.99
C LEU A 108 11.43 22.32 -15.04
N PRO A 109 12.05 22.27 -16.23
CA PRO A 109 13.50 22.11 -16.33
C PRO A 109 14.21 23.28 -15.67
N ARG A 110 15.25 23.00 -14.88
CA ARG A 110 15.93 23.99 -14.04
C ARG A 110 16.74 25.04 -14.78
N SER A 111 17.00 24.87 -16.06
CA SER A 111 17.64 25.88 -16.91
C SER A 111 17.72 25.37 -18.36
N ALA A 112 16.79 25.76 -19.17
CA ALA A 112 17.01 25.81 -20.61
C ALA A 112 16.24 27.01 -21.13
N SER A 113 16.89 27.80 -21.98
CA SER A 113 16.19 28.85 -22.71
C SER A 113 15.02 28.21 -23.44
N ALA A 114 13.86 28.79 -23.38
CA ALA A 114 12.59 28.25 -23.85
C ALA A 114 12.59 27.76 -25.33
N ALA A 115 13.63 28.08 -26.08
CA ALA A 115 13.78 27.71 -27.49
C ALA A 115 14.42 26.32 -27.74
N ALA A 116 15.10 25.71 -26.73
CA ALA A 116 15.80 24.43 -26.88
C ALA A 116 14.99 23.20 -26.34
N VAL A 117 13.87 23.44 -25.69
CA VAL A 117 13.10 22.43 -24.92
C VAL A 117 12.18 21.58 -25.82
N ALA A 118 11.97 21.96 -27.07
CA ALA A 118 10.94 21.34 -27.92
C ALA A 118 11.30 19.97 -28.51
N ILE A 119 12.53 19.45 -28.34
CA ILE A 119 12.98 18.32 -29.17
C ILE A 119 13.34 17.03 -28.43
N THR A 120 13.51 17.02 -27.08
CA THR A 120 13.97 15.77 -26.42
C THR A 120 13.62 15.71 -24.92
N GLU A 121 12.43 16.10 -24.50
CA GLU A 121 12.03 15.78 -23.12
C GLU A 121 11.58 14.32 -23.07
N PRO A 122 12.14 13.51 -22.15
CA PRO A 122 11.64 12.17 -21.96
C PRO A 122 10.17 12.25 -21.56
N ALA A 123 9.34 11.45 -22.23
CA ALA A 123 7.90 11.43 -21.96
C ALA A 123 7.67 11.11 -20.49
N LEU A 124 6.89 11.95 -19.79
CA LEU A 124 6.57 11.74 -18.39
C LEU A 124 5.68 10.49 -18.26
N LEU A 125 6.18 9.50 -17.55
CA LEU A 125 5.39 8.31 -17.19
C LEU A 125 4.44 8.65 -16.04
N LYS A 126 3.22 8.16 -16.15
CA LYS A 126 2.20 8.22 -15.10
C LYS A 126 1.86 6.82 -14.64
N LEU A 127 2.06 6.56 -13.36
CA LEU A 127 1.73 5.30 -12.71
C LEU A 127 0.40 5.44 -11.96
N GLN A 128 -0.53 4.55 -12.26
CA GLN A 128 -1.77 4.35 -11.52
C GLN A 128 -1.70 2.97 -10.86
N VAL A 129 -2.11 2.88 -9.59
CA VAL A 129 -2.10 1.63 -8.85
C VAL A 129 -3.46 1.43 -8.18
N ASP A 130 -4.05 0.26 -8.40
CA ASP A 130 -5.27 -0.19 -7.76
C ASP A 130 -4.92 -1.29 -6.74
N LEU A 131 -5.37 -1.11 -5.49
CA LEU A 131 -5.29 -2.13 -4.45
C LEU A 131 -6.55 -3.01 -4.54
N GLU A 132 -6.38 -4.25 -5.02
CA GLU A 132 -7.49 -5.16 -5.29
C GLU A 132 -7.77 -6.13 -4.14
N GLU A 133 -6.72 -6.56 -3.40
CA GLU A 133 -6.84 -7.43 -2.23
C GLU A 133 -5.82 -7.02 -1.16
N PHE A 134 -6.27 -7.04 0.09
CA PHE A 134 -5.46 -6.68 1.24
C PHE A 134 -6.03 -7.34 2.50
N SER A 135 -5.72 -8.60 2.71
CA SER A 135 -6.28 -9.36 3.82
C SER A 135 -5.32 -10.42 4.35
N GLN A 136 -5.55 -10.81 5.62
CA GLN A 136 -4.93 -11.98 6.22
C GLN A 136 -5.80 -13.20 5.92
N LEU A 137 -5.18 -14.30 5.49
CA LEU A 137 -5.83 -15.56 5.16
C LEU A 137 -5.46 -16.60 6.22
N PHE A 138 -6.46 -17.20 6.85
CA PHE A 138 -6.28 -18.28 7.80
C PHE A 138 -6.56 -19.61 7.10
N ASP A 139 -5.52 -20.39 6.80
CA ASP A 139 -5.65 -21.74 6.27
C ASP A 139 -6.10 -22.73 7.35
N THR A 140 -5.69 -22.49 8.60
CA THR A 140 -6.14 -23.18 9.82
C THR A 140 -6.27 -22.14 10.95
N PRO A 141 -6.87 -22.49 12.12
CA PRO A 141 -6.91 -21.56 13.25
C PRO A 141 -5.54 -21.07 13.73
N ASP A 142 -4.49 -21.88 13.54
CA ASP A 142 -3.13 -21.64 14.04
C ASP A 142 -2.13 -21.20 12.96
N SER A 143 -2.58 -21.08 11.70
CA SER A 143 -1.72 -20.74 10.57
C SER A 143 -2.40 -19.72 9.66
N SER A 144 -1.69 -18.64 9.36
CA SER A 144 -2.18 -17.61 8.46
C SER A 144 -1.09 -17.02 7.57
N SER A 145 -1.51 -16.38 6.51
CA SER A 145 -0.66 -15.63 5.58
C SER A 145 -1.30 -14.29 5.22
N ALA A 146 -0.51 -13.34 4.74
CA ALA A 146 -1.00 -12.09 4.16
C ALA A 146 -1.09 -12.22 2.65
N LEU A 147 -2.16 -11.70 2.07
CA LEU A 147 -2.34 -11.59 0.62
C LEU A 147 -2.49 -10.12 0.23
N VAL A 148 -1.64 -9.67 -0.70
CA VAL A 148 -1.73 -8.34 -1.31
C VAL A 148 -1.80 -8.51 -2.83
N ARG A 149 -2.76 -7.84 -3.46
CA ARG A 149 -2.86 -7.77 -4.92
C ARG A 149 -2.93 -6.33 -5.36
N LEU A 150 -1.97 -5.93 -6.19
CA LEU A 150 -1.90 -4.63 -6.82
C LEU A 150 -2.06 -4.78 -8.32
N ARG A 151 -2.80 -3.87 -8.95
CA ARG A 151 -2.78 -3.69 -10.40
C ARG A 151 -2.10 -2.35 -10.70
N ALA A 152 -1.03 -2.38 -11.49
CA ALA A 152 -0.34 -1.18 -11.94
C ALA A 152 -0.60 -0.93 -13.42
N THR A 153 -0.96 0.30 -13.75
CA THR A 153 -1.16 0.80 -15.11
C THR A 153 -0.18 1.94 -15.35
N VAL A 154 0.63 1.82 -16.38
CA VAL A 154 1.58 2.87 -16.80
C VAL A 154 1.07 3.53 -18.06
N LEU A 155 0.95 4.85 -17.99
CA LEU A 155 0.56 5.70 -19.09
C LEU A 155 1.74 6.59 -19.49
N VAL A 156 1.82 6.93 -20.76
CA VAL A 156 2.75 7.94 -21.28
C VAL A 156 1.96 9.22 -21.52
N ARG A 157 2.39 10.31 -20.88
CA ARG A 157 1.79 11.63 -21.14
C ARG A 157 2.18 12.13 -22.50
N ARG A 158 1.19 12.49 -23.31
CA ARG A 158 1.35 13.08 -24.65
C ARG A 158 0.56 14.39 -24.74
N VAL A 159 0.87 15.19 -25.73
CA VAL A 159 0.15 16.45 -26.02
C VAL A 159 -1.34 16.18 -26.32
N THR A 160 -1.63 15.04 -26.94
CA THR A 160 -3.00 14.63 -27.32
C THR A 160 -3.74 13.86 -26.21
N GLY A 161 -3.14 13.66 -25.05
CA GLY A 161 -3.68 12.90 -23.92
C GLY A 161 -2.78 11.75 -23.49
N ASP A 162 -3.15 11.07 -22.40
CA ASP A 162 -2.40 9.94 -21.87
C ASP A 162 -2.64 8.69 -22.75
N ALA A 163 -1.57 7.98 -23.11
CA ALA A 163 -1.62 6.72 -23.85
C ALA A 163 -1.18 5.55 -22.96
N LEU A 164 -1.91 4.44 -23.01
CA LEU A 164 -1.53 3.22 -22.28
C LEU A 164 -0.20 2.67 -22.81
N LEU A 165 0.76 2.52 -21.91
CA LEU A 165 2.04 1.86 -22.20
C LEU A 165 2.00 0.38 -21.81
N ALA A 166 1.66 0.10 -20.54
CA ALA A 166 1.66 -1.26 -20.01
C ALA A 166 0.73 -1.36 -18.79
N GLN A 167 0.26 -2.58 -18.52
CA GLN A 167 -0.49 -2.91 -17.32
C GLN A 167 -0.07 -4.28 -16.82
N ARG A 168 0.05 -4.44 -15.49
CA ARG A 168 0.38 -5.70 -14.85
C ARG A 168 -0.22 -5.81 -13.46
N SER A 169 -0.63 -7.03 -13.08
CA SER A 169 -1.03 -7.36 -11.71
C SER A 169 0.13 -8.01 -10.96
N PHE A 170 0.28 -7.65 -9.69
CA PHE A 170 1.27 -8.17 -8.75
C PHE A 170 0.51 -8.83 -7.61
N ILE A 171 0.78 -10.10 -7.37
CA ILE A 171 0.16 -10.89 -6.31
C ILE A 171 1.28 -11.39 -5.43
N ALA A 172 1.33 -10.90 -4.20
CA ALA A 172 2.30 -11.33 -3.21
C ALA A 172 1.59 -11.98 -2.04
N GLN A 173 2.20 -13.02 -1.48
CA GLN A 173 1.70 -13.72 -0.31
C GLN A 173 2.87 -14.12 0.58
N GLN A 174 2.74 -13.87 1.90
CA GLN A 174 3.74 -14.26 2.89
C GLN A 174 3.08 -14.84 4.13
N THR A 175 3.70 -15.85 4.73
CA THR A 175 3.25 -16.43 6.00
C THR A 175 3.35 -15.38 7.11
N ALA A 176 2.30 -15.29 7.93
CA ALA A 176 2.31 -14.46 9.12
C ALA A 176 3.13 -15.12 10.25
N PRO A 177 3.91 -14.35 11.02
CA PRO A 177 4.70 -14.90 12.12
C PRO A 177 3.82 -15.46 13.25
N THR A 178 2.62 -14.93 13.43
CA THR A 178 1.60 -15.41 14.36
C THR A 178 0.22 -15.37 13.73
N ALA A 179 -0.67 -16.28 14.14
CA ALA A 179 -2.04 -16.36 13.62
C ALA A 179 -2.99 -15.42 14.40
N ASP A 180 -2.64 -14.13 14.43
CA ASP A 180 -3.38 -13.07 15.10
C ASP A 180 -3.28 -11.73 14.34
N ALA A 181 -3.90 -10.68 14.89
CA ALA A 181 -3.88 -9.35 14.26
C ALA A 181 -2.46 -8.79 14.12
N SER A 182 -1.58 -8.99 15.11
CA SER A 182 -0.21 -8.48 15.09
C SER A 182 0.62 -9.15 14.00
N GLY A 183 0.55 -10.49 13.91
CA GLY A 183 1.20 -11.25 12.86
C GLY A 183 0.66 -10.90 11.48
N GLY A 184 -0.66 -10.70 11.37
CA GLY A 184 -1.30 -10.24 10.13
C GLY A 184 -0.79 -8.88 9.67
N VAL A 185 -0.67 -7.91 10.58
CA VAL A 185 -0.11 -6.57 10.29
C VAL A 185 1.33 -6.66 9.79
N GLN A 186 2.19 -7.42 10.48
CA GLN A 186 3.58 -7.60 10.07
C GLN A 186 3.68 -8.24 8.69
N ALA A 187 2.91 -9.30 8.46
CA ALA A 187 2.90 -9.99 7.17
C ALA A 187 2.36 -9.10 6.05
N LEU A 188 1.27 -8.35 6.27
CA LEU A 188 0.71 -7.43 5.26
C LEU A 188 1.69 -6.32 4.90
N ALA A 189 2.41 -5.74 5.86
CA ALA A 189 3.45 -4.77 5.59
C ALA A 189 4.59 -5.36 4.74
N ALA A 190 5.11 -6.54 5.13
CA ALA A 190 6.18 -7.22 4.40
C ALA A 190 5.73 -7.66 2.99
N THR A 191 4.50 -8.16 2.86
CA THR A 191 3.92 -8.56 1.57
C THR A 191 3.72 -7.36 0.64
N THR A 192 3.34 -6.19 1.20
CA THR A 192 3.27 -4.94 0.45
C THR A 192 4.65 -4.52 -0.06
N ASP A 193 5.68 -4.59 0.79
CA ASP A 193 7.06 -4.29 0.39
C ASP A 193 7.55 -5.22 -0.74
N GLN A 194 7.18 -6.50 -0.70
CA GLN A 194 7.46 -7.45 -1.79
C GLN A 194 6.77 -7.03 -3.08
N ALA A 195 5.45 -6.79 -3.05
CA ALA A 195 4.68 -6.40 -4.23
C ALA A 195 5.23 -5.11 -4.87
N ILE A 196 5.62 -4.12 -4.05
CA ILE A 196 6.25 -2.88 -4.51
C ILE A 196 7.62 -3.15 -5.14
N THR A 197 8.42 -4.05 -4.58
CA THR A 197 9.73 -4.42 -5.13
C THR A 197 9.58 -5.07 -6.50
N GLU A 198 8.61 -5.97 -6.68
CA GLU A 198 8.29 -6.59 -7.97
C GLU A 198 7.79 -5.56 -8.98
N LEU A 199 6.95 -4.60 -8.54
CA LEU A 199 6.47 -3.50 -9.36
C LEU A 199 7.64 -2.61 -9.82
N GLN A 200 8.57 -2.27 -8.93
CA GLN A 200 9.78 -1.49 -9.29
C GLN A 200 10.65 -2.21 -10.32
N ALA A 201 10.86 -3.52 -10.14
CA ALA A 201 11.62 -4.34 -11.09
C ALA A 201 10.95 -4.38 -12.47
N TRP A 202 9.61 -4.47 -12.50
CA TRP A 202 8.86 -4.39 -13.75
C TRP A 202 8.94 -3.02 -14.42
N LEU A 203 8.80 -1.92 -13.65
CA LEU A 203 8.94 -0.56 -14.18
C LEU A 203 10.31 -0.31 -14.82
N ALA A 204 11.38 -0.92 -14.28
CA ALA A 204 12.72 -0.80 -14.82
C ALA A 204 12.93 -1.58 -16.15
N GLN A 205 12.01 -2.47 -16.51
CA GLN A 205 12.04 -3.24 -17.77
C GLN A 205 11.21 -2.59 -18.89
N LEU A 206 10.45 -1.53 -18.56
CA LEU A 206 9.67 -0.83 -19.57
C LEU A 206 10.61 -0.04 -20.48
N PRO A 207 10.31 0.00 -21.80
CA PRO A 207 11.14 0.72 -22.74
C PRO A 207 11.18 2.21 -22.41
N ASP A 208 12.33 2.83 -22.61
CA ASP A 208 12.50 4.28 -22.55
C ASP A 208 11.71 4.93 -23.70
N HIS A 209 10.92 5.96 -23.41
CA HIS A 209 10.04 6.67 -24.36
C HIS A 209 10.37 8.15 -24.46
#